data_796051ba08d60d3125f5f118d717141b
#
_entry.id   796051ba08d60d3125f5f118d717141b
#
_cell.length_a   1.000
_cell.length_b   1.000
_cell.length_c   1.000
_cell.angle_alpha   90.00
_cell.angle_beta   90.00
_cell.angle_gamma   90.00
#
_symmetry.space_group_name_H-M   'P 1'
#
loop_
_entity.id
_entity.type
_entity.pdbx_description
1 polymer ?
#
loop_
_entity_poly.entity_id
_entity_poly.type
_entity_poly.pdbx_seq_one_letter_code
_entity_poly.pdbx_strand_id
1 'polypeptide(L)'
;MQFSDIIGQSEVKTQLVELVQHNRLSHALLFLGKEGSGALSLAIAFAQYIVCEKANPRKQNVSATASLFGEPEPETLNLKPLNDSCGVCPACLKAQELVHPDIHFSYPTVTKKAGEKPIATDFIQEWREFVKLSPYANLYDWIEQIKEKENSQGKITAEECNDIIRKLSLKSFESEYKILIMWMPEMLGTEGNKLLKVIEEPPPNTLFILVTENEAQVLQTIVSRCQLVKIPALETKEIEEALMSRNKTDAPIARQVASVSEGNYREALQLVQHAEEDWQGLLREWLNAILKTGPVAQAKWVEEISRLGREKQKQFLRYFNHLLEQAVRLRVAGLTESLPSASGQTETLRPDTERDFAQRLNKIAGIEQQQAIIEELDRASYYIERNANGKMLFHALTIKLYHIIQDKIVLA
;
A
#
# COMPACT_ATOMS: atom_id res chain seq x y z
N MET A 1 12.11 12.15 3.28
CA MET A 1 11.62 10.87 3.87
C MET A 1 12.82 9.95 4.05
N GLN A 2 13.06 9.46 5.28
CA GLN A 2 14.16 8.57 5.63
C GLN A 2 13.66 7.14 5.87
N PHE A 3 14.54 6.16 5.92
CA PHE A 3 14.14 4.79 6.26
C PHE A 3 13.52 4.71 7.67
N SER A 4 13.99 5.55 8.59
CA SER A 4 13.41 5.71 9.93
C SER A 4 11.95 6.18 9.93
N ASP A 5 11.52 6.87 8.88
CA ASP A 5 10.13 7.33 8.74
C ASP A 5 9.18 6.21 8.29
N ILE A 6 9.72 5.09 7.78
CA ILE A 6 8.93 3.97 7.26
C ILE A 6 8.65 2.98 8.38
N ILE A 7 7.39 2.61 8.54
CA ILE A 7 6.96 1.60 9.51
C ILE A 7 7.53 0.24 9.09
N GLY A 8 8.10 -0.49 10.03
CA GLY A 8 8.61 -1.83 9.81
C GLY A 8 9.66 -1.96 8.71
N GLN A 9 9.53 -3.02 7.92
CA GLN A 9 10.34 -3.30 6.72
C GLN A 9 11.86 -3.37 6.98
N SER A 10 12.29 -3.79 8.17
CA SER A 10 13.70 -3.77 8.61
C SER A 10 14.62 -4.60 7.70
N GLU A 11 14.18 -5.78 7.28
CA GLU A 11 14.93 -6.67 6.39
C GLU A 11 15.10 -6.06 4.99
N VAL A 12 14.02 -5.51 4.43
CA VAL A 12 14.05 -4.89 3.10
C VAL A 12 14.94 -3.64 3.10
N LYS A 13 14.86 -2.80 4.15
CA LYS A 13 15.75 -1.65 4.32
C LYS A 13 17.22 -2.07 4.34
N THR A 14 17.55 -3.10 5.12
CA THR A 14 18.92 -3.64 5.20
C THR A 14 19.38 -4.15 3.83
N GLN A 15 18.55 -4.93 3.14
CA GLN A 15 18.84 -5.44 1.80
C GLN A 15 19.12 -4.29 0.81
N LEU A 16 18.29 -3.23 0.83
CA LEU A 16 18.46 -2.07 -0.06
C LEU A 16 19.78 -1.31 0.22
N VAL A 17 20.12 -1.15 1.47
CA VAL A 17 21.40 -0.55 1.90
C VAL A 17 22.58 -1.40 1.39
N GLU A 18 22.54 -2.71 1.57
CA GLU A 18 23.57 -3.64 1.10
C GLU A 18 23.76 -3.61 -0.43
N LEU A 19 22.66 -3.49 -1.20
CA LEU A 19 22.75 -3.34 -2.66
C LEU A 19 23.61 -2.14 -3.06
N VAL A 20 23.44 -1.01 -2.38
CA VAL A 20 24.22 0.20 -2.66
C VAL A 20 25.64 0.07 -2.16
N GLN A 21 25.86 -0.34 -0.92
CA GLN A 21 27.18 -0.45 -0.29
C GLN A 21 28.12 -1.42 -1.01
N HIS A 22 27.57 -2.54 -1.53
CA HIS A 22 28.34 -3.54 -2.25
C HIS A 22 28.40 -3.29 -3.77
N ASN A 23 27.90 -2.15 -4.25
CA ASN A 23 27.84 -1.80 -5.67
C ASN A 23 27.13 -2.86 -6.53
N ARG A 24 26.03 -3.44 -5.99
CA ARG A 24 25.21 -4.46 -6.65
C ARG A 24 23.84 -3.94 -7.07
N LEU A 25 23.72 -2.63 -7.17
CA LEU A 25 22.47 -1.97 -7.54
C LEU A 25 22.14 -2.26 -9.02
N SER A 26 21.03 -2.96 -9.25
CA SER A 26 20.49 -3.14 -10.60
C SER A 26 19.97 -1.79 -11.14
N HIS A 27 20.05 -1.60 -12.44
CA HIS A 27 19.53 -0.40 -13.10
C HIS A 27 17.99 -0.30 -13.06
N ALA A 28 17.28 -1.40 -12.80
CA ALA A 28 15.82 -1.42 -12.68
C ALA A 28 15.39 -2.33 -11.53
N LEU A 29 14.63 -1.78 -10.60
CA LEU A 29 14.05 -2.46 -9.45
C LEU A 29 12.53 -2.43 -9.56
N LEU A 30 11.88 -3.55 -9.26
CA LEU A 30 10.43 -3.65 -9.13
C LEU A 30 10.08 -3.87 -7.65
N PHE A 31 9.55 -2.84 -7.01
CA PHE A 31 9.06 -2.89 -5.63
C PHE A 31 7.63 -3.43 -5.66
N LEU A 32 7.45 -4.65 -5.20
CA LEU A 32 6.16 -5.31 -5.13
C LEU A 32 5.67 -5.31 -3.69
N GLY A 33 4.68 -4.51 -3.38
CA GLY A 33 4.08 -4.42 -2.06
C GLY A 33 2.60 -4.14 -2.14
N LYS A 34 1.81 -4.82 -1.31
CA LYS A 34 0.37 -4.58 -1.23
C LYS A 34 0.06 -3.17 -0.70
N GLU A 35 -1.16 -2.72 -0.94
CA GLU A 35 -1.69 -1.48 -0.38
C GLU A 35 -1.38 -1.35 1.12
N GLY A 36 -0.99 -0.16 1.55
CA GLY A 36 -0.69 0.14 2.96
C GLY A 36 0.62 -0.47 3.50
N SER A 37 1.39 -1.23 2.69
CA SER A 37 2.71 -1.76 3.09
C SER A 37 3.82 -0.70 3.15
N GLY A 38 3.59 0.49 2.57
CA GLY A 38 4.58 1.57 2.49
C GLY A 38 5.56 1.45 1.34
N ALA A 39 5.25 0.69 0.28
CA ALA A 39 6.13 0.46 -0.86
C ALA A 39 6.59 1.75 -1.56
N LEU A 40 5.67 2.69 -1.82
CA LEU A 40 5.99 3.99 -2.41
C LEU A 40 6.91 4.82 -1.49
N SER A 41 6.56 4.89 -0.21
CA SER A 41 7.33 5.60 0.81
C SER A 41 8.75 5.03 0.94
N LEU A 42 8.89 3.71 0.89
CA LEU A 42 10.18 3.03 0.92
C LEU A 42 11.01 3.35 -0.35
N ALA A 43 10.39 3.39 -1.53
CA ALA A 43 11.06 3.78 -2.77
C ALA A 43 11.59 5.21 -2.72
N ILE A 44 10.82 6.14 -2.15
CA ILE A 44 11.22 7.54 -1.97
C ILE A 44 12.36 7.65 -0.94
N ALA A 45 12.28 6.95 0.18
CA ALA A 45 13.33 6.91 1.19
C ALA A 45 14.63 6.30 0.63
N PHE A 46 14.51 5.25 -0.18
CA PHE A 46 15.65 4.64 -0.85
C PHE A 46 16.31 5.59 -1.87
N ALA A 47 15.51 6.29 -2.66
CA ALA A 47 16.05 7.33 -3.57
C ALA A 47 16.79 8.44 -2.79
N GLN A 48 16.24 8.89 -1.66
CA GLN A 48 16.93 9.84 -0.79
C GLN A 48 18.23 9.28 -0.21
N TYR A 49 18.27 7.99 0.15
CA TYR A 49 19.48 7.33 0.62
C TYR A 49 20.56 7.32 -0.47
N ILE A 50 20.22 7.01 -1.72
CA ILE A 50 21.16 6.97 -2.86
C ILE A 50 21.75 8.34 -3.13
N VAL A 51 20.97 9.42 -3.09
CA VAL A 51 21.47 10.78 -3.36
C VAL A 51 22.11 11.44 -2.13
N CYS A 52 22.07 10.81 -0.96
CA CYS A 52 22.63 11.37 0.28
C CYS A 52 24.17 11.49 0.18
N GLU A 53 24.69 12.70 0.27
CA GLU A 53 26.11 13.00 0.16
C GLU A 53 26.96 12.38 1.27
N LYS A 54 26.37 12.15 2.46
CA LYS A 54 27.07 11.51 3.60
C LYS A 54 27.02 10.00 3.56
N ALA A 55 25.91 9.42 3.07
CA ALA A 55 25.79 7.97 2.93
C ALA A 55 26.56 7.46 1.70
N ASN A 56 26.55 8.26 0.62
CA ASN A 56 27.19 7.93 -0.65
C ASN A 56 28.05 9.12 -1.10
N PRO A 57 29.24 9.35 -0.48
CA PRO A 57 30.12 10.42 -0.87
C PRO A 57 30.55 10.21 -2.33
N ARG A 58 30.39 11.23 -3.17
CA ARG A 58 30.86 11.19 -4.54
C ARG A 58 32.33 10.78 -4.52
N LYS A 59 32.71 9.81 -5.31
CA LYS A 59 34.09 9.59 -5.65
C LYS A 59 34.52 10.83 -6.41
N GLN A 60 35.10 11.79 -5.69
CA GLN A 60 35.76 12.93 -6.36
C GLN A 60 36.76 12.31 -7.29
N ASN A 61 36.58 12.52 -8.61
CA ASN A 61 37.67 12.38 -9.53
C ASN A 61 38.66 13.46 -9.10
N VAL A 62 39.54 13.13 -8.19
CA VAL A 62 40.75 13.87 -7.95
C VAL A 62 41.48 13.73 -9.27
N SER A 63 41.26 14.69 -10.17
CA SER A 63 42.20 14.91 -11.26
C SER A 63 43.51 15.11 -10.54
N ALA A 64 44.37 14.10 -10.63
CA ALA A 64 45.71 14.13 -10.08
C ALA A 64 46.50 15.25 -10.84
N THR A 65 46.27 16.49 -10.39
CA THR A 65 47.31 17.52 -10.54
C THR A 65 48.39 17.08 -9.58
N ALA A 66 49.39 16.38 -10.11
CA ALA A 66 50.58 16.03 -9.38
C ALA A 66 51.14 17.30 -8.75
N SER A 67 50.88 17.51 -7.45
CA SER A 67 51.55 18.54 -6.67
C SER A 67 52.99 18.06 -6.45
N LEU A 68 53.93 18.86 -6.89
CA LEU A 68 55.36 18.56 -6.79
C LEU A 68 55.87 18.62 -5.32
N PHE A 69 55.02 19.03 -4.38
CA PHE A 69 55.28 19.14 -2.96
C PHE A 69 54.22 18.29 -2.23
N GLY A 70 54.66 17.19 -1.63
CA GLY A 70 53.83 16.19 -0.98
C GLY A 70 52.75 16.84 -0.07
N GLU A 71 51.54 16.80 -0.54
CA GLU A 71 50.35 17.08 0.29
C GLU A 71 50.05 15.84 1.15
N PRO A 72 49.57 16.03 2.39
CA PRO A 72 49.17 14.91 3.22
C PRO A 72 48.14 14.09 2.48
N GLU A 73 48.31 12.78 2.50
CA GLU A 73 47.30 11.82 2.03
C GLU A 73 45.94 12.23 2.60
N PRO A 74 44.89 12.32 1.74
CA PRO A 74 43.58 12.57 2.26
C PRO A 74 43.26 11.47 3.28
N GLU A 75 43.10 11.86 4.55
CA GLU A 75 42.58 10.94 5.55
C GLU A 75 41.30 10.34 4.95
N THR A 76 41.36 9.08 4.55
CA THR A 76 40.18 8.28 4.29
C THR A 76 39.45 8.19 5.61
N LEU A 77 38.55 9.12 5.85
CA LEU A 77 37.62 9.07 6.94
C LEU A 77 36.94 7.70 6.81
N ASN A 78 37.33 6.77 7.67
CA ASN A 78 36.64 5.51 7.88
C ASN A 78 35.27 5.80 8.49
N LEU A 79 34.42 6.51 7.75
CA LEU A 79 33.03 6.73 8.08
C LEU A 79 32.36 5.36 7.97
N LYS A 80 31.91 4.82 9.09
CA LYS A 80 31.02 3.65 9.05
C LYS A 80 29.90 3.96 8.08
N PRO A 81 29.62 3.06 7.13
CA PRO A 81 28.53 3.27 6.19
C PRO A 81 27.23 3.53 6.96
N LEU A 82 26.54 4.59 6.59
CA LEU A 82 25.26 4.92 7.22
C LEU A 82 24.18 3.94 6.71
N ASN A 83 23.38 3.43 7.62
CA ASN A 83 22.24 2.56 7.28
C ASN A 83 21.00 3.35 6.85
N ASP A 84 21.04 4.67 6.91
CA ASP A 84 19.98 5.59 6.47
C ASP A 84 20.58 6.86 5.88
N SER A 85 19.78 7.64 5.17
CA SER A 85 20.16 8.98 4.72
C SER A 85 20.37 9.92 5.92
N CYS A 86 21.28 10.89 5.78
CA CYS A 86 21.59 11.77 6.92
C CYS A 86 20.49 12.79 7.27
N GLY A 87 19.53 13.02 6.37
CA GLY A 87 18.40 13.96 6.56
C GLY A 87 18.76 15.44 6.54
N VAL A 88 20.04 15.82 6.54
CA VAL A 88 20.47 17.21 6.77
C VAL A 88 21.37 17.79 5.66
N CYS A 89 21.93 16.97 4.76
CA CYS A 89 22.69 17.51 3.63
C CYS A 89 21.76 18.14 2.57
N PRO A 90 22.28 19.03 1.71
CA PRO A 90 21.46 19.69 0.68
C PRO A 90 20.67 18.73 -0.19
N ALA A 91 21.26 17.62 -0.60
CA ALA A 91 20.57 16.58 -1.38
C ALA A 91 19.40 15.96 -0.59
N CYS A 92 19.59 15.62 0.70
CA CYS A 92 18.52 15.11 1.55
C CYS A 92 17.38 16.11 1.73
N LEU A 93 17.68 17.38 1.97
CA LEU A 93 16.65 18.42 2.13
C LEU A 93 15.81 18.58 0.86
N LYS A 94 16.45 18.60 -0.32
CA LYS A 94 15.74 18.64 -1.60
C LYS A 94 14.90 17.38 -1.83
N ALA A 95 15.43 16.21 -1.49
CA ALA A 95 14.71 14.95 -1.63
C ALA A 95 13.50 14.86 -0.70
N GLN A 96 13.59 15.37 0.53
CA GLN A 96 12.46 15.47 1.48
C GLN A 96 11.33 16.34 0.94
N GLU A 97 11.68 17.43 0.25
CA GLU A 97 10.72 18.33 -0.40
C GLU A 97 10.25 17.82 -1.78
N LEU A 98 10.74 16.65 -2.24
CA LEU A 98 10.48 16.07 -3.57
C LEU A 98 10.84 17.03 -4.72
N VAL A 99 11.95 17.80 -4.54
CA VAL A 99 12.45 18.78 -5.50
C VAL A 99 13.91 18.50 -5.94
N HIS A 100 14.45 17.34 -5.60
CA HIS A 100 15.80 16.97 -6.01
C HIS A 100 15.86 16.82 -7.54
N PRO A 101 16.80 17.49 -8.25
CA PRO A 101 16.80 17.55 -9.71
C PRO A 101 17.04 16.21 -10.39
N ASP A 102 17.71 15.28 -9.72
CA ASP A 102 18.02 13.95 -10.26
C ASP A 102 17.04 12.86 -9.78
N ILE A 103 15.97 13.22 -9.04
CA ILE A 103 14.88 12.32 -8.67
C ILE A 103 13.61 12.72 -9.43
N HIS A 104 13.19 11.89 -10.35
CA HIS A 104 12.02 12.10 -11.18
C HIS A 104 10.87 11.18 -10.71
N PHE A 105 9.65 11.68 -10.82
CA PHE A 105 8.44 10.94 -10.47
C PHE A 105 7.57 10.75 -11.71
N SER A 106 6.98 9.56 -11.81
CA SER A 106 5.92 9.25 -12.76
C SER A 106 4.80 8.50 -12.02
N TYR A 107 3.58 8.89 -12.26
CA TYR A 107 2.40 8.37 -11.58
C TYR A 107 1.15 8.57 -12.46
N PRO A 108 0.05 7.85 -12.20
CA PRO A 108 -1.17 8.00 -12.97
C PRO A 108 -1.74 9.42 -12.88
N THR A 109 -2.12 9.98 -14.02
CA THR A 109 -2.73 11.30 -14.15
C THR A 109 -4.14 11.20 -14.72
N VAL A 110 -4.96 12.24 -14.53
CA VAL A 110 -6.32 12.31 -15.07
C VAL A 110 -6.40 13.39 -16.14
N THR A 111 -7.22 13.17 -17.16
CA THR A 111 -7.45 14.15 -18.22
C THR A 111 -8.47 15.19 -17.73
N LYS A 112 -8.06 16.45 -17.61
CA LYS A 112 -8.94 17.56 -17.20
C LYS A 112 -9.84 17.99 -18.35
N LYS A 113 -9.28 18.17 -19.55
CA LYS A 113 -10.02 18.58 -20.74
C LYS A 113 -9.93 17.54 -21.86
N ALA A 114 -10.98 17.40 -22.65
CA ALA A 114 -11.00 16.49 -23.78
C ALA A 114 -9.86 16.82 -24.77
N GLY A 115 -9.08 15.80 -25.15
CA GLY A 115 -7.93 15.92 -26.05
C GLY A 115 -6.59 16.23 -25.39
N GLU A 116 -6.55 16.59 -24.11
CA GLU A 116 -5.30 16.74 -23.37
C GLU A 116 -4.67 15.38 -23.05
N LYS A 117 -3.35 15.36 -23.08
CA LYS A 117 -2.53 14.21 -22.70
C LYS A 117 -1.64 14.62 -21.52
N PRO A 118 -2.16 14.59 -20.31
CA PRO A 118 -1.45 15.10 -19.13
C PRO A 118 -0.21 14.25 -18.85
N ILE A 119 0.79 14.92 -18.30
CA ILE A 119 2.02 14.30 -17.80
C ILE A 119 2.13 14.50 -16.28
N ALA A 120 2.95 13.69 -15.61
CA ALA A 120 3.13 13.76 -14.16
C ALA A 120 3.55 15.16 -13.67
N THR A 121 4.33 15.89 -14.45
CA THR A 121 4.77 17.24 -14.11
C THR A 121 3.63 18.25 -13.97
N ASP A 122 2.49 18.02 -14.65
CA ASP A 122 1.30 18.90 -14.57
C ASP A 122 0.61 18.84 -13.20
N PHE A 123 0.89 17.77 -12.42
CA PHE A 123 0.31 17.52 -11.10
C PHE A 123 1.37 17.45 -9.99
N ILE A 124 2.56 18.03 -10.22
CA ILE A 124 3.68 17.86 -9.30
C ILE A 124 3.45 18.52 -7.93
N GLN A 125 2.63 19.55 -7.85
CA GLN A 125 2.31 20.21 -6.57
C GLN A 125 1.38 19.32 -5.76
N GLU A 126 0.31 18.83 -6.36
CA GLU A 126 -0.65 17.90 -5.74
C GLU A 126 0.05 16.61 -5.31
N TRP A 127 1.01 16.13 -6.14
CA TRP A 127 1.81 14.95 -5.81
C TRP A 127 2.68 15.14 -4.56
N ARG A 128 3.34 16.30 -4.43
CA ARG A 128 4.14 16.62 -3.26
C ARG A 128 3.30 16.67 -1.99
N GLU A 129 2.12 17.27 -2.06
CA GLU A 129 1.17 17.30 -0.95
C GLU A 129 0.68 15.90 -0.60
N PHE A 130 0.29 15.12 -1.60
CA PHE A 130 -0.20 13.76 -1.43
C PHE A 130 0.82 12.88 -0.70
N VAL A 131 2.05 12.83 -1.16
CA VAL A 131 3.11 12.00 -0.57
C VAL A 131 3.46 12.45 0.85
N LYS A 132 3.43 13.76 1.12
CA LYS A 132 3.74 14.29 2.46
C LYS A 132 2.63 14.04 3.47
N LEU A 133 1.38 14.24 3.08
CA LEU A 133 0.22 14.12 3.97
C LEU A 133 -0.22 12.67 4.16
N SER A 134 -0.09 11.85 3.13
CA SER A 134 -0.64 10.51 3.10
C SER A 134 0.36 9.48 2.53
N PRO A 135 1.50 9.24 3.20
CA PRO A 135 2.58 8.41 2.66
C PRO A 135 2.23 6.92 2.47
N TYR A 136 1.11 6.47 2.98
CA TYR A 136 0.58 5.10 2.84
C TYR A 136 -0.73 5.04 2.03
N ALA A 137 -1.12 6.16 1.42
CA ALA A 137 -2.33 6.24 0.61
C ALA A 137 -2.22 5.39 -0.67
N ASN A 138 -3.38 5.03 -1.23
CA ASN A 138 -3.48 4.22 -2.43
C ASN A 138 -3.82 5.04 -3.69
N LEU A 139 -3.94 4.35 -4.83
CA LEU A 139 -4.31 4.97 -6.11
C LEU A 139 -5.66 5.69 -6.07
N TYR A 140 -6.63 5.14 -5.32
CA TYR A 140 -7.94 5.75 -5.21
C TYR A 140 -7.86 7.13 -4.54
N ASP A 141 -7.15 7.24 -3.42
CA ASP A 141 -6.95 8.51 -2.70
C ASP A 141 -6.27 9.56 -3.59
N TRP A 142 -5.27 9.13 -4.37
CA TRP A 142 -4.59 9.98 -5.33
C TRP A 142 -5.54 10.50 -6.41
N ILE A 143 -6.30 9.61 -7.05
CA ILE A 143 -7.24 10.00 -8.08
C ILE A 143 -8.34 10.90 -7.53
N GLU A 144 -8.86 10.63 -6.32
CA GLU A 144 -9.83 11.49 -5.64
C GLU A 144 -9.30 12.92 -5.46
N GLN A 145 -8.02 13.07 -5.12
CA GLN A 145 -7.39 14.39 -4.91
C GLN A 145 -7.25 15.20 -6.21
N ILE A 146 -6.99 14.54 -7.34
CA ILE A 146 -6.71 15.25 -8.61
C ILE A 146 -7.88 15.25 -9.62
N LYS A 147 -8.94 14.48 -9.35
CA LYS A 147 -10.08 14.39 -10.26
C LYS A 147 -10.93 15.68 -10.27
N GLU A 148 -11.42 16.04 -11.43
CA GLU A 148 -12.47 17.07 -11.61
C GLU A 148 -13.85 16.45 -11.86
N LYS A 149 -13.90 15.18 -12.31
CA LYS A 149 -15.13 14.46 -12.66
C LYS A 149 -15.22 13.15 -11.89
N GLU A 150 -16.42 12.78 -11.46
CA GLU A 150 -16.65 11.59 -10.63
C GLU A 150 -16.11 10.26 -11.19
N ASN A 151 -16.07 10.10 -12.51
CA ASN A 151 -15.65 8.85 -13.16
C ASN A 151 -14.26 8.92 -13.81
N SER A 152 -13.38 9.82 -13.33
CA SER A 152 -12.02 9.92 -13.85
C SER A 152 -11.22 8.67 -13.50
N GLN A 153 -10.52 8.11 -14.50
CA GLN A 153 -9.60 6.99 -14.32
C GLN A 153 -8.17 7.49 -14.50
N GLY A 154 -7.27 7.08 -13.61
CA GLY A 154 -5.85 7.38 -13.73
C GLY A 154 -5.21 6.59 -14.86
N LYS A 155 -4.29 7.22 -15.60
CA LYS A 155 -3.48 6.57 -16.64
C LYS A 155 -2.09 7.19 -16.68
N ILE A 156 -1.10 6.38 -17.04
CA ILE A 156 0.22 6.86 -17.45
C ILE A 156 0.21 6.92 -18.98
N THR A 157 0.28 8.13 -19.53
CA THR A 157 0.06 8.38 -20.95
C THR A 157 1.31 8.09 -21.81
N ALA A 158 1.10 7.99 -23.12
CA ALA A 158 2.21 7.93 -24.08
C ALA A 158 3.13 9.17 -24.01
N GLU A 159 2.54 10.34 -23.73
CA GLU A 159 3.32 11.59 -23.57
C GLU A 159 4.17 11.55 -22.30
N GLU A 160 3.67 10.96 -21.22
CA GLU A 160 4.46 10.71 -20.02
C GLU A 160 5.66 9.81 -20.33
N CYS A 161 5.48 8.74 -21.11
CA CYS A 161 6.61 7.90 -21.53
C CYS A 161 7.66 8.69 -22.34
N ASN A 162 7.23 9.57 -23.23
CA ASN A 162 8.12 10.43 -24.01
C ASN A 162 8.88 11.43 -23.10
N ASP A 163 8.19 12.01 -22.13
CA ASP A 163 8.78 12.95 -21.16
C ASP A 163 9.82 12.25 -20.27
N ILE A 164 9.54 11.03 -19.83
CA ILE A 164 10.48 10.17 -19.09
C ILE A 164 11.75 9.96 -19.91
N ILE A 165 11.63 9.52 -21.17
CA ILE A 165 12.77 9.27 -22.05
C ILE A 165 13.60 10.55 -22.22
N ARG A 166 12.95 11.69 -22.41
CA ARG A 166 13.61 12.99 -22.53
C ARG A 166 14.38 13.36 -21.25
N LYS A 167 13.74 13.25 -20.07
CA LYS A 167 14.37 13.54 -18.76
C LYS A 167 15.57 12.64 -18.50
N LEU A 168 15.42 11.35 -18.79
CA LEU A 168 16.49 10.38 -18.56
C LEU A 168 17.64 10.49 -19.57
N SER A 169 17.45 11.08 -20.75
CA SER A 169 18.54 11.34 -21.70
C SER A 169 19.51 12.45 -21.27
N LEU A 170 19.08 13.31 -20.33
CA LEU A 170 19.93 14.36 -19.77
C LEU A 170 20.97 13.76 -18.80
N LYS A 171 22.09 14.44 -18.59
CA LYS A 171 23.06 14.08 -17.55
C LYS A 171 22.50 14.38 -16.16
N SER A 172 22.92 13.60 -15.16
CA SER A 172 22.63 13.95 -13.76
C SER A 172 23.20 15.32 -13.40
N PHE A 173 22.48 16.06 -12.57
CA PHE A 173 22.84 17.43 -12.22
C PHE A 173 23.74 17.49 -10.99
N GLU A 174 23.32 16.91 -9.87
CA GLU A 174 24.05 17.00 -8.61
C GLU A 174 24.26 15.66 -7.89
N SER A 175 23.66 14.57 -8.32
CA SER A 175 23.96 13.24 -7.77
C SER A 175 24.74 12.36 -8.76
N GLU A 176 25.30 11.24 -8.29
CA GLU A 176 25.89 10.24 -9.17
C GLU A 176 24.83 9.55 -10.01
N TYR A 177 23.67 9.24 -9.39
CA TYR A 177 22.57 8.55 -10.02
C TYR A 177 21.44 9.50 -10.40
N LYS A 178 20.81 9.20 -11.50
CA LYS A 178 19.55 9.74 -11.95
C LYS A 178 18.47 8.69 -11.70
N ILE A 179 17.45 9.02 -10.93
CA ILE A 179 16.46 8.08 -10.41
C ILE A 179 15.09 8.41 -10.97
N LEU A 180 14.40 7.43 -11.53
CA LEU A 180 12.97 7.50 -11.84
C LEU A 180 12.19 6.61 -10.89
N ILE A 181 11.30 7.19 -10.09
CA ILE A 181 10.31 6.47 -9.32
C ILE A 181 9.01 6.49 -10.11
N MET A 182 8.57 5.31 -10.57
CA MET A 182 7.29 5.15 -11.25
C MET A 182 6.33 4.41 -10.34
N TRP A 183 5.27 5.09 -9.94
CA TRP A 183 4.21 4.50 -9.11
C TRP A 183 3.05 4.02 -9.98
N MET A 184 2.56 2.81 -9.71
CA MET A 184 1.46 2.14 -10.41
C MET A 184 1.76 1.92 -11.91
N PRO A 185 2.87 1.23 -12.27
CA PRO A 185 3.19 0.90 -13.67
C PRO A 185 2.11 0.04 -14.35
N GLU A 186 1.17 -0.55 -13.59
CA GLU A 186 -0.03 -1.22 -14.10
C GLU A 186 -0.89 -0.28 -14.98
N MET A 187 -0.81 1.03 -14.71
CA MET A 187 -1.57 2.06 -15.44
C MET A 187 -0.92 2.50 -16.77
N LEU A 188 0.25 1.93 -17.12
CA LEU A 188 0.91 2.16 -18.41
C LEU A 188 0.16 1.54 -19.59
N GLY A 189 -0.53 0.41 -19.37
CA GLY A 189 -1.10 -0.37 -20.45
C GLY A 189 -0.07 -0.68 -21.55
N THR A 190 -0.49 -0.65 -22.82
CA THR A 190 0.38 -0.91 -23.97
C THR A 190 1.44 0.17 -24.21
N GLU A 191 1.26 1.37 -23.67
CA GLU A 191 2.20 2.48 -23.82
C GLU A 191 3.54 2.23 -23.16
N GLY A 192 3.58 1.36 -22.15
CA GLY A 192 4.79 0.91 -21.47
C GLY A 192 5.85 0.30 -22.40
N ASN A 193 5.45 -0.21 -23.58
CA ASN A 193 6.41 -0.72 -24.58
C ASN A 193 7.40 0.36 -25.06
N LYS A 194 7.05 1.65 -24.98
CA LYS A 194 7.94 2.75 -25.31
C LYS A 194 9.16 2.86 -24.38
N LEU A 195 8.99 2.39 -23.14
CA LEU A 195 10.06 2.44 -22.13
C LEU A 195 11.00 1.24 -22.20
N LEU A 196 10.65 0.18 -22.92
CA LEU A 196 11.45 -1.05 -22.94
C LEU A 196 12.89 -0.81 -23.33
N LYS A 197 13.12 -0.05 -24.41
CA LYS A 197 14.47 0.24 -24.87
C LYS A 197 15.32 0.98 -23.83
N VAL A 198 14.74 1.96 -23.14
CA VAL A 198 15.47 2.74 -22.12
C VAL A 198 15.64 1.96 -20.81
N ILE A 199 14.80 0.97 -20.55
CA ILE A 199 14.97 0.04 -19.43
C ILE A 199 16.03 -1.01 -19.75
N GLU A 200 16.10 -1.51 -21.00
CA GLU A 200 17.13 -2.48 -21.44
C GLU A 200 18.53 -1.86 -21.49
N GLU A 201 18.63 -0.68 -22.11
CA GLU A 201 19.88 0.03 -22.31
C GLU A 201 19.79 1.44 -21.70
N PRO A 202 19.79 1.53 -20.36
CA PRO A 202 19.63 2.81 -19.69
C PRO A 202 20.83 3.72 -19.92
N PRO A 203 20.63 5.04 -19.99
CA PRO A 203 21.72 5.98 -19.91
C PRO A 203 22.59 5.73 -18.66
N PRO A 204 23.89 6.04 -18.70
CA PRO A 204 24.78 5.79 -17.56
C PRO A 204 24.22 6.32 -16.24
N ASN A 205 24.40 5.53 -15.18
CA ASN A 205 23.95 5.86 -13.82
C ASN A 205 22.47 6.22 -13.71
N THR A 206 21.62 5.53 -14.49
CA THR A 206 20.16 5.67 -14.41
C THR A 206 19.58 4.49 -13.63
N LEU A 207 18.73 4.80 -12.64
CA LEU A 207 18.02 3.82 -11.82
C LEU A 207 16.51 3.98 -12.02
N PHE A 208 15.85 2.89 -12.37
CA PHE A 208 14.39 2.78 -12.38
C PHE A 208 13.92 2.11 -11.09
N ILE A 209 12.98 2.70 -10.39
CA ILE A 209 12.26 2.10 -9.25
C ILE A 209 10.77 2.09 -9.61
N LEU A 210 10.29 0.93 -10.00
CA LEU A 210 8.88 0.70 -10.33
C LEU A 210 8.18 0.21 -9.07
N VAL A 211 7.09 0.85 -8.67
CA VAL A 211 6.35 0.50 -7.44
C VAL A 211 4.96 0.01 -7.84
N THR A 212 4.71 -1.27 -7.62
CA THR A 212 3.50 -1.99 -8.04
C THR A 212 2.84 -2.73 -6.87
N GLU A 213 1.53 -2.86 -6.92
CA GLU A 213 0.76 -3.71 -6.00
C GLU A 213 0.50 -5.10 -6.58
N ASN A 214 0.52 -5.21 -7.93
CA ASN A 214 0.22 -6.45 -8.63
C ASN A 214 1.10 -6.61 -9.89
N GLU A 215 2.14 -7.45 -9.79
CA GLU A 215 3.05 -7.71 -10.90
C GLU A 215 2.37 -8.33 -12.14
N ALA A 216 1.27 -9.07 -11.95
CA ALA A 216 0.55 -9.69 -13.06
C ALA A 216 -0.16 -8.67 -13.96
N GLN A 217 -0.39 -7.45 -13.48
CA GLN A 217 -0.96 -6.35 -14.26
C GLN A 217 0.10 -5.47 -14.93
N VAL A 218 1.36 -5.62 -14.57
CA VAL A 218 2.49 -4.96 -15.22
C VAL A 218 2.86 -5.74 -16.48
N LEU A 219 3.28 -5.04 -17.54
CA LEU A 219 3.76 -5.69 -18.75
C LEU A 219 4.88 -6.68 -18.43
N GLN A 220 4.70 -7.94 -18.81
CA GLN A 220 5.67 -9.00 -18.54
C GLN A 220 7.07 -8.69 -19.12
N THR A 221 7.10 -7.94 -20.21
CA THR A 221 8.34 -7.43 -20.82
C THR A 221 9.09 -6.44 -19.94
N ILE A 222 8.42 -5.66 -19.10
CA ILE A 222 9.02 -4.79 -18.09
C ILE A 222 9.47 -5.62 -16.88
N VAL A 223 8.59 -6.49 -16.37
CA VAL A 223 8.88 -7.32 -15.19
C VAL A 223 10.14 -8.15 -15.39
N SER A 224 10.31 -8.78 -16.58
CA SER A 224 11.47 -9.63 -16.88
C SER A 224 12.82 -8.90 -16.89
N ARG A 225 12.84 -7.58 -16.89
CA ARG A 225 14.04 -6.72 -16.90
C ARG A 225 14.32 -6.04 -15.56
N CYS A 226 13.45 -6.23 -14.59
CA CYS A 226 13.56 -5.63 -13.26
C CYS A 226 13.98 -6.67 -12.22
N GLN A 227 14.84 -6.26 -11.31
CA GLN A 227 15.10 -7.04 -10.11
C GLN A 227 13.94 -6.86 -9.13
N LEU A 228 13.29 -7.97 -8.75
CA LEU A 228 12.16 -7.94 -7.83
C LEU A 228 12.63 -7.69 -6.40
N VAL A 229 12.01 -6.71 -5.73
CA VAL A 229 12.11 -6.43 -4.31
C VAL A 229 10.72 -6.61 -3.71
N LYS A 230 10.51 -7.69 -2.97
CA LYS A 230 9.24 -7.96 -2.29
C LYS A 230 9.15 -7.15 -1.00
N ILE A 231 8.06 -6.43 -0.83
CA ILE A 231 7.75 -5.63 0.35
C ILE A 231 6.57 -6.30 1.05
N PRO A 232 6.81 -7.01 2.17
CA PRO A 232 5.75 -7.71 2.87
C PRO A 232 4.71 -6.76 3.44
N ALA A 233 3.53 -7.28 3.74
CA ALA A 233 2.56 -6.57 4.56
C ALA A 233 3.16 -6.31 5.94
N LEU A 234 2.75 -5.22 6.58
CA LEU A 234 3.23 -4.87 7.90
C LEU A 234 2.76 -5.89 8.95
N GLU A 235 3.57 -6.12 9.96
CA GLU A 235 3.17 -6.94 11.09
C GLU A 235 2.13 -6.21 11.96
N THR A 236 1.25 -6.97 12.60
CA THR A 236 0.23 -6.39 13.51
C THR A 236 0.85 -5.52 14.60
N LYS A 237 2.00 -5.95 15.15
CA LYS A 237 2.75 -5.18 16.14
C LYS A 237 3.26 -3.85 15.60
N GLU A 238 3.79 -3.84 14.38
CA GLU A 238 4.32 -2.64 13.73
C GLU A 238 3.22 -1.60 13.51
N ILE A 239 2.02 -2.06 13.13
CA ILE A 239 0.85 -1.20 12.97
C ILE A 239 0.37 -0.68 14.34
N GLU A 240 0.27 -1.54 15.36
CA GLU A 240 -0.12 -1.15 16.72
C GLU A 240 0.81 -0.05 17.25
N GLU A 241 2.13 -0.26 17.18
CA GLU A 241 3.14 0.71 17.61
C GLU A 241 3.08 2.03 16.81
N ALA A 242 2.85 1.94 15.50
CA ALA A 242 2.72 3.12 14.65
C ALA A 242 1.46 3.92 14.96
N LEU A 243 0.31 3.28 15.21
CA LEU A 243 -0.92 3.94 15.61
C LEU A 243 -0.79 4.64 16.95
N MET A 244 -0.13 4.02 17.93
CA MET A 244 0.11 4.63 19.24
C MET A 244 1.09 5.79 19.15
N SER A 245 2.20 5.65 18.45
CA SER A 245 3.28 6.65 18.41
C SER A 245 2.96 7.84 17.51
N ARG A 246 2.40 7.59 16.30
CA ARG A 246 2.15 8.62 15.29
C ARG A 246 0.77 9.25 15.41
N ASN A 247 -0.24 8.45 15.67
CA ASN A 247 -1.64 8.89 15.71
C ASN A 247 -2.17 9.13 17.13
N LYS A 248 -1.37 8.81 18.17
CA LYS A 248 -1.77 8.91 19.58
C LYS A 248 -3.03 8.13 19.91
N THR A 249 -3.24 7.02 19.20
CA THR A 249 -4.39 6.14 19.40
C THR A 249 -4.21 5.36 20.70
N ASP A 250 -5.28 5.17 21.46
CA ASP A 250 -5.25 4.40 22.70
C ASP A 250 -4.86 2.93 22.41
N ALA A 251 -4.00 2.35 23.26
CA ALA A 251 -3.46 1.00 23.05
C ALA A 251 -4.52 -0.08 22.81
N PRO A 252 -5.68 -0.12 23.49
CA PRO A 252 -6.73 -1.07 23.19
C PRO A 252 -7.32 -0.92 21.78
N ILE A 253 -7.53 0.32 21.32
CA ILE A 253 -8.06 0.61 19.98
C ILE A 253 -6.99 0.30 18.95
N ALA A 254 -5.74 0.71 19.17
CA ALA A 254 -4.62 0.44 18.27
C ALA A 254 -4.44 -1.06 18.01
N ARG A 255 -4.50 -1.89 19.05
CA ARG A 255 -4.39 -3.35 18.94
C ARG A 255 -5.52 -3.96 18.14
N GLN A 256 -6.77 -3.55 18.39
CA GLN A 256 -7.95 -4.03 17.68
C GLN A 256 -7.85 -3.66 16.19
N VAL A 257 -7.59 -2.40 15.90
CA VAL A 257 -7.48 -1.89 14.53
C VAL A 257 -6.32 -2.58 13.80
N ALA A 258 -5.17 -2.74 14.44
CA ALA A 258 -4.03 -3.44 13.85
C ALA A 258 -4.33 -4.89 13.50
N SER A 259 -5.16 -5.59 14.31
CA SER A 259 -5.55 -6.98 14.01
C SER A 259 -6.51 -7.09 12.83
N VAL A 260 -7.35 -6.08 12.60
CA VAL A 260 -8.35 -6.06 11.52
C VAL A 260 -7.75 -5.59 10.18
N SER A 261 -6.74 -4.73 10.23
CA SER A 261 -6.15 -4.10 9.03
C SER A 261 -5.25 -5.01 8.19
N GLU A 262 -4.99 -6.25 8.63
CA GLU A 262 -4.25 -7.29 7.88
C GLU A 262 -2.93 -6.82 7.24
N GLY A 263 -2.20 -5.96 7.93
CA GLY A 263 -0.94 -5.42 7.43
C GLY A 263 -1.08 -4.17 6.55
N ASN A 264 -2.28 -3.64 6.39
CA ASN A 264 -2.58 -2.42 5.64
C ASN A 264 -2.70 -1.20 6.58
N TYR A 265 -1.63 -0.40 6.68
CA TYR A 265 -1.62 0.76 7.57
C TYR A 265 -2.59 1.86 7.13
N ARG A 266 -2.84 2.02 5.82
CA ARG A 266 -3.87 2.97 5.32
C ARG A 266 -5.24 2.62 5.88
N GLU A 267 -5.60 1.36 5.81
CA GLU A 267 -6.86 0.88 6.35
C GLU A 267 -6.94 1.04 7.87
N ALA A 268 -5.84 0.75 8.57
CA ALA A 268 -5.75 1.00 10.00
C ALA A 268 -6.05 2.46 10.36
N LEU A 269 -5.52 3.42 9.60
CA LEU A 269 -5.81 4.85 9.79
C LEU A 269 -7.29 5.18 9.57
N GLN A 270 -7.91 4.60 8.56
CA GLN A 270 -9.33 4.79 8.28
C GLN A 270 -10.20 4.18 9.39
N LEU A 271 -9.87 2.99 9.87
CA LEU A 271 -10.58 2.36 10.97
C LEU A 271 -10.48 3.17 12.27
N VAL A 272 -9.33 3.80 12.55
CA VAL A 272 -9.19 4.71 13.71
C VAL A 272 -10.08 5.94 13.56
N GLN A 273 -10.12 6.56 12.38
CA GLN A 273 -10.96 7.73 12.12
C GLN A 273 -12.47 7.42 12.25
N HIS A 274 -12.85 6.18 11.99
CA HIS A 274 -14.24 5.72 12.05
C HIS A 274 -14.53 4.80 13.24
N ALA A 275 -13.65 4.79 14.25
CA ALA A 275 -13.81 3.97 15.46
C ALA A 275 -15.10 4.27 16.26
N GLU A 276 -15.76 5.40 15.99
CA GLU A 276 -17.05 5.78 16.58
C GLU A 276 -18.25 5.15 15.85
N GLU A 277 -18.06 4.52 14.68
CA GLU A 277 -19.17 3.88 13.96
C GLU A 277 -19.49 2.51 14.56
N ASP A 278 -20.76 2.29 14.89
CA ASP A 278 -21.26 1.00 15.44
C ASP A 278 -21.43 -0.04 14.32
N TRP A 279 -20.31 -0.50 13.73
CA TRP A 279 -20.34 -1.57 12.73
C TRP A 279 -20.98 -2.85 13.27
N GLN A 280 -20.81 -3.13 14.55
CA GLN A 280 -21.40 -4.29 15.19
C GLN A 280 -22.93 -4.19 15.28
N GLY A 281 -23.44 -3.01 15.60
CA GLY A 281 -24.87 -2.71 15.58
C GLY A 281 -25.45 -2.87 14.18
N LEU A 282 -24.82 -2.26 13.19
CA LEU A 282 -25.23 -2.33 11.79
C LEU A 282 -25.24 -3.77 11.25
N LEU A 283 -24.22 -4.57 11.60
CA LEU A 283 -24.17 -5.99 11.24
C LEU A 283 -25.25 -6.80 11.94
N ARG A 284 -25.52 -6.53 13.21
CA ARG A 284 -26.57 -7.17 13.98
C ARG A 284 -27.95 -6.89 13.37
N GLU A 285 -28.20 -5.67 12.96
CA GLU A 285 -29.43 -5.27 12.28
C GLU A 285 -29.59 -6.01 10.95
N TRP A 286 -28.51 -6.09 10.16
CA TRP A 286 -28.52 -6.82 8.88
C TRP A 286 -28.83 -8.31 9.07
N LEU A 287 -28.13 -8.99 9.96
CA LEU A 287 -28.36 -10.40 10.24
C LEU A 287 -29.77 -10.64 10.80
N ASN A 288 -30.28 -9.75 11.64
CA ASN A 288 -31.66 -9.81 12.10
C ASN A 288 -32.68 -9.61 10.95
N ALA A 289 -32.40 -8.70 10.03
CA ALA A 289 -33.23 -8.49 8.85
C ALA A 289 -33.24 -9.72 7.94
N ILE A 290 -32.11 -10.39 7.78
CA ILE A 290 -32.02 -11.65 7.04
C ILE A 290 -32.75 -12.78 7.71
N LEU A 291 -32.55 -12.97 9.02
CA LEU A 291 -32.96 -14.17 9.72
C LEU A 291 -34.36 -14.09 10.34
N LYS A 292 -34.86 -12.92 10.74
CA LYS A 292 -36.03 -12.76 11.58
C LYS A 292 -37.12 -11.84 11.02
N THR A 293 -36.74 -10.68 10.47
CA THR A 293 -37.70 -9.60 10.19
C THR A 293 -38.18 -9.53 8.73
N GLY A 294 -37.51 -10.20 7.81
CA GLY A 294 -37.99 -10.42 6.45
C GLY A 294 -37.75 -9.24 5.46
N PRO A 295 -38.37 -9.31 4.25
CA PRO A 295 -37.99 -8.50 3.09
C PRO A 295 -38.08 -6.98 3.27
N VAL A 296 -39.03 -6.48 4.05
CA VAL A 296 -39.21 -5.04 4.29
C VAL A 296 -38.06 -4.48 5.09
N ALA A 297 -37.62 -5.18 6.14
CA ALA A 297 -36.45 -4.75 6.93
C ALA A 297 -35.15 -4.87 6.14
N GLN A 298 -35.02 -5.90 5.29
CA GLN A 298 -33.89 -6.06 4.39
C GLN A 298 -33.79 -4.89 3.42
N ALA A 299 -34.90 -4.49 2.79
CA ALA A 299 -34.93 -3.36 1.86
C ALA A 299 -34.55 -2.03 2.55
N LYS A 300 -35.07 -1.81 3.78
CA LYS A 300 -34.73 -0.62 4.58
C LYS A 300 -33.24 -0.58 4.90
N TRP A 301 -32.68 -1.67 5.40
CA TRP A 301 -31.27 -1.77 5.74
C TRP A 301 -30.37 -1.55 4.50
N VAL A 302 -30.73 -2.14 3.34
CA VAL A 302 -30.00 -1.94 2.09
C VAL A 302 -30.04 -0.47 1.65
N GLU A 303 -31.13 0.24 1.90
CA GLU A 303 -31.19 1.66 1.62
C GLU A 303 -30.25 2.48 2.52
N GLU A 304 -30.14 2.12 3.80
CA GLU A 304 -29.24 2.78 4.75
C GLU A 304 -27.77 2.55 4.38
N ILE A 305 -27.35 1.31 4.16
CA ILE A 305 -25.97 1.00 3.77
C ILE A 305 -25.59 1.60 2.41
N SER A 306 -26.55 1.71 1.49
CA SER A 306 -26.33 2.30 0.16
C SER A 306 -26.04 3.81 0.20
N ARG A 307 -26.44 4.50 1.26
CA ARG A 307 -26.15 5.92 1.48
C ARG A 307 -24.74 6.14 2.01
N LEU A 308 -24.11 5.11 2.54
CA LEU A 308 -22.71 5.17 2.95
C LEU A 308 -21.83 5.22 1.69
N GLY A 309 -20.75 6.00 1.75
CA GLY A 309 -19.76 6.01 0.68
C GLY A 309 -19.11 4.64 0.47
N ARG A 310 -18.55 4.38 -0.72
CA ARG A 310 -17.96 3.10 -1.11
C ARG A 310 -16.91 2.59 -0.12
N GLU A 311 -16.07 3.48 0.39
CA GLU A 311 -15.06 3.11 1.38
C GLU A 311 -15.69 2.58 2.68
N LYS A 312 -16.74 3.21 3.18
CA LYS A 312 -17.47 2.72 4.36
C LYS A 312 -18.17 1.39 4.11
N GLN A 313 -18.70 1.19 2.91
CA GLN A 313 -19.27 -0.10 2.51
C GLN A 313 -18.23 -1.20 2.51
N LYS A 314 -17.02 -0.95 1.97
CA LYS A 314 -15.89 -1.90 2.03
C LYS A 314 -15.46 -2.19 3.47
N GLN A 315 -15.30 -1.16 4.28
CA GLN A 315 -14.94 -1.30 5.69
C GLN A 315 -15.94 -2.16 6.46
N PHE A 316 -17.23 -1.97 6.22
CA PHE A 316 -18.28 -2.79 6.79
C PHE A 316 -18.16 -4.28 6.38
N LEU A 317 -17.92 -4.55 5.09
CA LEU A 317 -17.73 -5.93 4.60
C LEU A 317 -16.47 -6.57 5.20
N ARG A 318 -15.37 -5.83 5.30
CA ARG A 318 -14.13 -6.31 5.95
C ARG A 318 -14.33 -6.57 7.44
N TYR A 319 -15.04 -5.69 8.15
CA TYR A 319 -15.39 -5.92 9.54
C TYR A 319 -16.16 -7.23 9.72
N PHE A 320 -17.09 -7.52 8.81
CA PHE A 320 -17.82 -8.79 8.85
C PHE A 320 -16.93 -10.00 8.56
N ASN A 321 -16.04 -9.91 7.55
CA ASN A 321 -15.04 -10.94 7.27
C ASN A 321 -14.17 -11.23 8.49
N HIS A 322 -13.65 -10.18 9.14
CA HIS A 322 -12.88 -10.33 10.37
C HIS A 322 -13.61 -11.10 11.45
N LEU A 323 -14.89 -10.79 11.71
CA LEU A 323 -15.69 -11.52 12.70
C LEU A 323 -15.94 -12.97 12.31
N LEU A 324 -16.09 -13.28 11.02
CA LEU A 324 -16.22 -14.65 10.53
C LEU A 324 -14.91 -15.43 10.72
N GLU A 325 -13.76 -14.83 10.40
CA GLU A 325 -12.46 -15.45 10.68
C GLU A 325 -12.24 -15.71 12.17
N GLN A 326 -12.59 -14.76 13.02
CA GLN A 326 -12.57 -14.96 14.48
C GLN A 326 -13.48 -16.12 14.90
N ALA A 327 -14.66 -16.23 14.31
CA ALA A 327 -15.58 -17.32 14.57
C ALA A 327 -14.99 -18.68 14.16
N VAL A 328 -14.34 -18.76 12.98
CA VAL A 328 -13.64 -19.97 12.52
C VAL A 328 -12.50 -20.33 13.46
N ARG A 329 -11.65 -19.36 13.83
CA ARG A 329 -10.51 -19.58 14.77
C ARG A 329 -10.98 -20.11 16.11
N LEU A 330 -12.05 -19.52 16.70
CA LEU A 330 -12.64 -19.99 17.96
C LEU A 330 -13.18 -21.42 17.86
N ARG A 331 -13.75 -21.79 16.72
CA ARG A 331 -14.26 -23.14 16.49
C ARG A 331 -13.13 -24.16 16.36
N VAL A 332 -12.07 -23.83 15.63
CA VAL A 332 -10.88 -24.69 15.46
C VAL A 332 -10.13 -24.83 16.80
N ALA A 333 -9.94 -23.75 17.54
CA ALA A 333 -9.33 -23.79 18.87
C ALA A 333 -10.13 -24.65 19.85
N GLY A 334 -11.46 -24.54 19.88
CA GLY A 334 -12.33 -25.37 20.70
C GLY A 334 -12.31 -26.86 20.32
N LEU A 335 -11.96 -27.22 19.09
CA LEU A 335 -11.72 -28.60 18.65
C LEU A 335 -10.34 -29.12 19.08
N THR A 336 -9.35 -28.23 19.29
CA THR A 336 -8.00 -28.59 19.72
C THR A 336 -7.85 -28.66 21.25
N GLU A 337 -8.71 -28.01 22.03
CA GLU A 337 -8.73 -28.15 23.50
C GLU A 337 -9.13 -29.55 23.98
N SER A 338 -9.61 -30.41 23.10
CA SER A 338 -9.84 -31.85 23.40
C SER A 338 -8.55 -32.71 23.30
N LEU A 339 -7.40 -32.13 22.93
CA LEU A 339 -6.07 -32.77 22.92
C LEU A 339 -5.13 -32.03 23.90
N PRO A 340 -4.42 -32.70 24.82
CA PRO A 340 -3.52 -32.02 25.73
C PRO A 340 -2.33 -31.45 24.97
N SER A 341 -2.29 -30.13 24.79
CA SER A 341 -1.16 -29.43 24.14
C SER A 341 -0.36 -28.63 25.13
N ALA A 342 0.96 -28.92 25.10
CA ALA A 342 2.00 -28.10 25.68
C ALA A 342 2.17 -26.83 24.82
N SER A 343 1.78 -25.69 25.34
CA SER A 343 2.40 -24.37 25.21
C SER A 343 1.38 -23.28 25.58
N GLY A 344 1.59 -22.69 26.75
CA GLY A 344 0.77 -21.57 27.22
C GLY A 344 1.12 -20.28 26.50
N GLN A 345 0.26 -19.87 25.58
CA GLN A 345 0.08 -18.50 25.18
C GLN A 345 -1.43 -18.27 25.02
N THR A 346 -2.07 -17.86 26.09
CA THR A 346 -3.39 -17.28 26.08
C THR A 346 -3.29 -15.89 25.44
N GLU A 347 -3.61 -15.80 24.17
CA GLU A 347 -3.91 -14.51 23.52
C GLU A 347 -5.13 -13.91 24.25
N THR A 348 -4.89 -12.85 25.00
CA THR A 348 -5.91 -12.03 25.63
C THR A 348 -6.65 -11.25 24.56
N LEU A 349 -7.65 -11.87 23.96
CA LEU A 349 -8.67 -11.22 23.16
C LEU A 349 -9.52 -10.31 24.06
N ARG A 350 -9.91 -9.15 23.50
CA ARG A 350 -10.71 -8.13 24.18
C ARG A 350 -11.96 -8.65 24.86
N PRO A 351 -12.48 -7.89 25.85
CA PRO A 351 -13.59 -8.33 26.66
C PRO A 351 -14.88 -8.46 25.83
N ASP A 352 -15.44 -9.61 25.94
CA ASP A 352 -16.84 -10.03 25.87
C ASP A 352 -17.68 -9.76 24.60
N THR A 353 -17.63 -8.62 23.92
CA THR A 353 -18.61 -8.31 22.87
C THR A 353 -18.31 -8.96 21.50
N GLU A 354 -17.07 -8.89 21.00
CA GLU A 354 -16.72 -9.48 19.69
C GLU A 354 -16.59 -11.01 19.75
N ARG A 355 -16.01 -11.52 20.84
CA ARG A 355 -15.92 -12.96 21.10
C ARG A 355 -17.30 -13.59 21.24
N ASP A 356 -18.20 -12.92 21.98
CA ASP A 356 -19.61 -13.31 22.10
C ASP A 356 -20.34 -13.29 20.76
N PHE A 357 -20.05 -12.28 19.93
CA PHE A 357 -20.66 -12.17 18.61
C PHE A 357 -20.14 -13.28 17.68
N ALA A 358 -18.83 -13.54 17.67
CA ALA A 358 -18.22 -14.63 16.91
C ALA A 358 -18.76 -16.02 17.35
N GLN A 359 -18.98 -16.23 18.66
CA GLN A 359 -19.62 -17.44 19.16
C GLN A 359 -21.08 -17.60 18.69
N ARG A 360 -21.81 -16.48 18.60
CA ARG A 360 -23.18 -16.47 18.04
C ARG A 360 -23.19 -16.77 16.55
N LEU A 361 -22.22 -16.23 15.78
CA LEU A 361 -22.03 -16.59 14.37
C LEU A 361 -21.80 -18.10 14.21
N ASN A 362 -21.01 -18.70 15.09
CA ASN A 362 -20.76 -20.14 15.10
C ASN A 362 -22.02 -20.98 15.35
N LYS A 363 -23.03 -20.43 16.02
CA LYS A 363 -24.34 -21.10 16.23
C LYS A 363 -25.24 -20.97 15.00
N ILE A 364 -25.07 -19.91 14.21
CA ILE A 364 -25.92 -19.59 13.06
C ILE A 364 -25.43 -20.29 11.79
N ALA A 365 -24.11 -20.36 11.61
CA ALA A 365 -23.49 -20.87 10.38
C ALA A 365 -22.38 -21.89 10.68
N GLY A 366 -22.37 -23.01 9.94
CA GLY A 366 -21.29 -24.00 9.94
C GLY A 366 -20.05 -23.51 9.21
N ILE A 367 -18.94 -24.28 9.25
CA ILE A 367 -17.67 -23.88 8.61
C ILE A 367 -17.85 -23.65 7.11
N GLU A 368 -18.49 -24.56 6.40
CA GLU A 368 -18.76 -24.47 4.96
C GLU A 368 -19.60 -23.23 4.61
N GLN A 369 -20.59 -22.91 5.45
CA GLN A 369 -21.43 -21.73 5.29
C GLN A 369 -20.61 -20.43 5.55
N GLN A 370 -19.76 -20.42 6.58
CA GLN A 370 -18.88 -19.28 6.87
C GLN A 370 -17.91 -19.04 5.73
N GLN A 371 -17.31 -20.08 5.15
CA GLN A 371 -16.47 -19.97 3.99
C GLN A 371 -17.23 -19.37 2.79
N ALA A 372 -18.41 -19.87 2.50
CA ALA A 372 -19.23 -19.34 1.40
C ALA A 372 -19.62 -17.87 1.62
N ILE A 373 -19.90 -17.48 2.88
CA ILE A 373 -20.16 -16.08 3.21
C ILE A 373 -18.92 -15.22 2.93
N ILE A 374 -17.74 -15.62 3.39
CA ILE A 374 -16.46 -14.92 3.15
C ILE A 374 -16.23 -14.71 1.65
N GLU A 375 -16.40 -15.77 0.84
CA GLU A 375 -16.24 -15.67 -0.62
C GLU A 375 -17.21 -14.66 -1.26
N GLU A 376 -18.46 -14.59 -0.80
CA GLU A 376 -19.43 -13.62 -1.31
C GLU A 376 -19.15 -12.18 -0.82
N LEU A 377 -18.62 -12.00 0.40
CA LEU A 377 -18.19 -10.69 0.89
C LEU A 377 -16.97 -10.18 0.11
N ASP A 378 -16.01 -11.05 -0.20
CA ASP A 378 -14.84 -10.71 -1.03
C ASP A 378 -15.25 -10.32 -2.45
N ARG A 379 -16.15 -11.09 -3.06
CA ARG A 379 -16.74 -10.73 -4.37
C ARG A 379 -17.44 -9.37 -4.32
N ALA A 380 -18.19 -9.11 -3.26
CA ALA A 380 -18.88 -7.83 -3.09
C ALA A 380 -17.89 -6.67 -2.97
N SER A 381 -16.83 -6.83 -2.17
CA SER A 381 -15.74 -5.85 -2.05
C SER A 381 -15.08 -5.57 -3.40
N TYR A 382 -14.77 -6.60 -4.16
CA TYR A 382 -14.23 -6.49 -5.52
C TYR A 382 -15.13 -5.70 -6.48
N TYR A 383 -16.46 -5.91 -6.41
CA TYR A 383 -17.40 -5.16 -7.26
C TYR A 383 -17.55 -3.70 -6.82
N ILE A 384 -17.47 -3.39 -5.52
CA ILE A 384 -17.48 -2.00 -5.02
C ILE A 384 -16.28 -1.24 -5.57
N GLU A 385 -15.10 -1.85 -5.59
CA GLU A 385 -13.88 -1.25 -6.18
C GLU A 385 -14.03 -0.92 -7.67
N ARG A 386 -14.83 -1.71 -8.37
CA ARG A 386 -15.12 -1.53 -9.80
C ARG A 386 -16.37 -0.70 -10.08
N ASN A 387 -16.77 0.13 -9.13
CA ASN A 387 -17.88 1.07 -9.29
C ASN A 387 -19.26 0.43 -9.47
N ALA A 388 -19.48 -0.79 -8.97
CA ALA A 388 -20.80 -1.39 -8.98
C ALA A 388 -21.83 -0.55 -8.19
N ASN A 389 -23.10 -0.67 -8.58
CA ASN A 389 -24.19 -0.02 -7.85
C ASN A 389 -24.37 -0.68 -6.47
N GLY A 390 -24.02 0.03 -5.39
CA GLY A 390 -24.07 -0.49 -4.02
C GLY A 390 -25.45 -1.01 -3.63
N LYS A 391 -26.53 -0.34 -4.00
CA LYS A 391 -27.90 -0.79 -3.68
C LYS A 391 -28.20 -2.15 -4.28
N MET A 392 -27.91 -2.36 -5.57
CA MET A 392 -28.10 -3.63 -6.25
C MET A 392 -27.20 -4.73 -5.67
N LEU A 393 -25.96 -4.38 -5.38
CA LEU A 393 -24.98 -5.30 -4.81
C LEU A 393 -25.43 -5.81 -3.42
N PHE A 394 -25.79 -4.91 -2.51
CA PHE A 394 -26.24 -5.30 -1.17
C PHE A 394 -27.58 -6.03 -1.17
N HIS A 395 -28.49 -5.75 -2.12
CA HIS A 395 -29.68 -6.59 -2.30
C HIS A 395 -29.32 -8.02 -2.70
N ALA A 396 -28.45 -8.17 -3.72
CA ALA A 396 -28.03 -9.50 -4.15
C ALA A 396 -27.29 -10.25 -3.04
N LEU A 397 -26.39 -9.56 -2.32
CA LEU A 397 -25.66 -10.14 -1.19
C LEU A 397 -26.61 -10.56 -0.06
N THR A 398 -27.61 -9.74 0.28
CA THR A 398 -28.62 -10.07 1.31
C THR A 398 -29.38 -11.35 0.98
N ILE A 399 -29.79 -11.51 -0.30
CA ILE A 399 -30.49 -12.72 -0.77
C ILE A 399 -29.57 -13.94 -0.71
N LYS A 400 -28.32 -13.81 -1.14
CA LYS A 400 -27.34 -14.91 -1.09
C LYS A 400 -27.06 -15.34 0.35
N LEU A 401 -26.82 -14.39 1.26
CA LEU A 401 -26.63 -14.70 2.67
C LEU A 401 -27.84 -15.40 3.29
N TYR A 402 -29.05 -15.00 2.92
CA TYR A 402 -30.27 -15.70 3.35
C TYR A 402 -30.23 -17.17 2.94
N HIS A 403 -29.95 -17.47 1.66
CA HIS A 403 -29.89 -18.85 1.17
C HIS A 403 -28.75 -19.67 1.81
N ILE A 404 -27.56 -19.06 1.96
CA ILE A 404 -26.42 -19.73 2.61
C ILE A 404 -26.76 -20.11 4.06
N ILE A 405 -27.39 -19.20 4.81
CA ILE A 405 -27.62 -19.39 6.24
C ILE A 405 -28.87 -20.24 6.49
N GLN A 406 -30.00 -19.94 5.82
CA GLN A 406 -31.30 -20.59 6.08
C GLN A 406 -31.46 -21.91 5.32
N ASP A 407 -31.16 -21.91 4.03
CA ASP A 407 -31.39 -23.06 3.17
C ASP A 407 -30.20 -24.03 3.15
N LYS A 408 -29.09 -23.65 3.79
CA LYS A 408 -27.80 -24.38 3.80
C LYS A 408 -27.30 -24.73 2.38
N ILE A 409 -27.60 -23.87 1.42
CA ILE A 409 -27.17 -24.02 0.04
C ILE A 409 -25.82 -23.28 -0.09
N VAL A 410 -24.73 -24.05 -0.23
CA VAL A 410 -23.45 -23.52 -0.66
C VAL A 410 -23.52 -23.40 -2.18
N LEU A 411 -23.73 -22.20 -2.68
CA LEU A 411 -23.72 -21.93 -4.13
C LEU A 411 -22.28 -22.08 -4.63
N ALA A 412 -22.04 -23.05 -5.49
CA ALA A 412 -20.76 -23.31 -6.15
C ALA A 412 -20.41 -22.19 -7.17
#